data_5adbf18c03c49bdd4940b61ff2368162
#
_entry.id   5adbf18c03c49bdd4940b61ff2368162
#
_cell.length_a   1.000
_cell.length_b   1.000
_cell.length_c   1.000
_cell.angle_alpha   90.00
_cell.angle_beta   90.00
_cell.angle_gamma   90.00
#
_symmetry.space_group_name_H-M   'P 1'
#
loop_
_entity.id
_entity.type
_entity.pdbx_description
1 polymer ?
#
loop_
_entity_poly.entity_id
_entity_poly.type
_entity_poly.pdbx_seq_one_letter_code
_entity_poly.pdbx_strand_id
1 'polypeptide(L)'
;MRLRTFHRIVAEHSGRYYRTLVMNDGAVAYRDLSLRDNGVTHDFLQRSQQLFVAISKSESRNEWPGARMFVSLGFRARGSRRAIDTTERRVNLILSKLSAGEMAAEEAVRQAASIQRYSDGIPQLQANFAFTRSFVADSVGSRAGLGGPHLFVDTAMFDEGIAPKWVTCGPAIPFQHEGLAIDCSFVPIAGLSNPGKIDQLIPGLRDGLEIGEAIAPTIQLRKLLRTSR
;
A
#
# COMPACT_ATOMS: atom_id res chain seq x y z
N MET A 1 3.55 17.70 21.23
CA MET A 1 4.47 17.13 20.18
C MET A 1 3.93 15.87 19.51
N ARG A 2 2.71 15.92 19.02
CA ARG A 2 1.96 14.80 18.43
C ARG A 2 2.72 14.11 17.30
N LEU A 3 3.19 14.87 16.30
CA LEU A 3 3.84 14.33 15.10
C LEU A 3 5.11 13.51 15.42
N ARG A 4 5.96 13.98 16.34
CA ARG A 4 7.17 13.26 16.74
C ARG A 4 6.85 11.93 17.42
N THR A 5 5.80 11.87 18.23
CA THR A 5 5.34 10.63 18.87
C THR A 5 4.78 9.66 17.83
N PHE A 6 4.00 10.17 16.88
CA PHE A 6 3.48 9.39 15.76
C PHE A 6 4.63 8.76 14.94
N HIS A 7 5.62 9.56 14.52
CA HIS A 7 6.77 9.07 13.74
C HIS A 7 7.56 7.99 14.50
N ARG A 8 7.74 8.14 15.81
CA ARG A 8 8.42 7.14 16.63
C ARG A 8 7.64 5.81 16.65
N ILE A 9 6.32 5.85 16.85
CA ILE A 9 5.48 4.65 16.83
C ILE A 9 5.53 3.96 15.45
N VAL A 10 5.47 4.72 14.36
CA VAL A 10 5.59 4.19 13.00
C VAL A 10 6.95 3.51 12.81
N ALA A 11 8.04 4.15 13.25
CA ALA A 11 9.40 3.58 13.16
C ALA A 11 9.55 2.28 13.96
N GLU A 12 8.99 2.22 15.18
CA GLU A 12 8.99 1.03 16.03
C GLU A 12 8.24 -0.17 15.40
N HIS A 13 7.23 0.09 14.58
CA HIS A 13 6.46 -0.95 13.86
C HIS A 13 7.00 -1.24 12.46
N SER A 14 7.98 -0.46 11.98
CA SER A 14 8.58 -0.68 10.67
C SER A 14 9.55 -1.87 10.70
N GLY A 15 9.58 -2.64 9.61
CA GLY A 15 10.50 -3.77 9.50
C GLY A 15 10.57 -4.32 8.08
N ARG A 16 11.35 -5.38 7.88
CA ARG A 16 11.61 -6.00 6.57
C ARG A 16 10.33 -6.35 5.81
N TYR A 17 9.31 -6.83 6.52
CA TYR A 17 8.05 -7.31 5.94
C TYR A 17 6.89 -6.32 6.08
N TYR A 18 7.15 -5.19 6.74
CA TYR A 18 6.18 -4.10 6.90
C TYR A 18 6.94 -2.78 6.81
N ARG A 19 7.35 -2.44 5.60
CA ARG A 19 8.11 -1.23 5.33
C ARG A 19 7.19 -0.03 5.41
N THR A 20 7.57 0.93 6.23
CA THR A 20 6.83 2.18 6.40
C THR A 20 7.64 3.35 5.89
N LEU A 21 6.91 4.34 5.41
CA LEU A 21 7.43 5.63 4.99
C LEU A 21 6.62 6.71 5.68
N VAL A 22 7.32 7.62 6.34
CA VAL A 22 6.69 8.81 6.89
C VAL A 22 6.60 9.88 5.81
N MET A 23 5.40 10.47 5.65
CA MET A 23 5.11 11.51 4.68
C MET A 23 4.38 12.65 5.38
N ASN A 24 5.07 13.75 5.66
CA ASN A 24 4.53 14.91 6.38
C ASN A 24 3.90 14.51 7.73
N ASP A 25 2.57 14.60 7.82
CA ASP A 25 1.76 14.28 9.00
C ASP A 25 1.18 12.85 8.97
N GLY A 26 1.52 12.06 7.95
CA GLY A 26 1.05 10.70 7.77
C GLY A 26 2.18 9.69 7.61
N ALA A 27 1.80 8.43 7.41
CA ALA A 27 2.71 7.35 7.07
C ALA A 27 2.05 6.37 6.11
N VAL A 28 2.87 5.74 5.28
CA VAL A 28 2.43 4.71 4.33
C VAL A 28 3.21 3.44 4.60
N ALA A 29 2.50 2.32 4.76
CA ALA A 29 3.09 1.00 4.71
C ALA A 29 2.71 0.33 3.38
N TYR A 30 3.62 -0.47 2.83
CA TYR A 30 3.34 -1.18 1.58
C TYR A 30 4.02 -2.55 1.54
N ARG A 31 3.38 -3.48 0.82
CA ARG A 31 3.91 -4.83 0.59
C ARG A 31 3.38 -5.39 -0.73
N ASP A 32 4.22 -6.09 -1.47
CA ASP A 32 3.76 -6.93 -2.58
C ASP A 32 3.17 -8.22 -2.00
N LEU A 33 1.99 -8.61 -2.45
CA LEU A 33 1.34 -9.82 -2.02
C LEU A 33 1.96 -11.05 -2.70
N SER A 34 1.91 -12.18 -2.02
CA SER A 34 2.19 -13.46 -2.62
C SER A 34 1.05 -13.88 -3.54
N LEU A 35 1.37 -14.49 -4.69
CA LEU A 35 0.37 -14.88 -5.68
C LEU A 35 -0.51 -16.05 -5.23
N ARG A 36 0.02 -16.95 -4.38
CA ARG A 36 -0.64 -18.20 -3.97
C ARG A 36 -0.58 -18.47 -2.47
N ASP A 37 -0.21 -17.47 -1.68
CA ASP A 37 -0.11 -17.56 -0.23
C ASP A 37 -0.77 -16.34 0.39
N ASN A 38 -1.89 -16.55 1.06
CA ASN A 38 -2.62 -15.48 1.74
C ASN A 38 -2.09 -15.18 3.16
N GLY A 39 -1.09 -15.92 3.63
CA GLY A 39 -0.38 -15.63 4.88
C GLY A 39 0.31 -14.26 4.83
N VAL A 40 0.77 -13.85 3.63
CA VAL A 40 1.33 -12.50 3.42
C VAL A 40 0.27 -11.43 3.59
N THR A 41 -0.94 -11.68 3.10
CA THR A 41 -2.10 -10.77 3.25
C THR A 41 -2.49 -10.64 4.73
N HIS A 42 -2.55 -11.77 5.42
CA HIS A 42 -2.83 -11.82 6.85
C HIS A 42 -1.77 -11.09 7.69
N ASP A 43 -0.48 -11.36 7.48
CA ASP A 43 0.62 -10.70 8.20
C ASP A 43 0.58 -9.18 8.00
N PHE A 44 0.27 -8.72 6.79
CA PHE A 44 0.14 -7.29 6.51
C PHE A 44 -1.05 -6.67 7.25
N LEU A 45 -2.22 -7.34 7.25
CA LEU A 45 -3.41 -6.90 7.98
C LEU A 45 -3.16 -6.85 9.49
N GLN A 46 -2.55 -7.90 10.04
CA GLN A 46 -2.21 -7.98 11.46
C GLN A 46 -1.27 -6.86 11.90
N ARG A 47 -0.21 -6.59 11.13
CA ARG A 47 0.73 -5.50 11.41
C ARG A 47 0.09 -4.12 11.29
N SER A 48 -0.81 -3.95 10.32
CA SER A 48 -1.57 -2.71 10.17
C SER A 48 -2.47 -2.47 11.38
N GLN A 49 -3.12 -3.50 11.89
CA GLN A 49 -3.91 -3.40 13.12
C GLN A 49 -3.03 -3.10 14.34
N GLN A 50 -1.89 -3.77 14.49
CA GLN A 50 -0.96 -3.51 15.60
C GLN A 50 -0.48 -2.06 15.61
N LEU A 51 -0.09 -1.54 14.44
CA LEU A 51 0.29 -0.13 14.29
C LEU A 51 -0.88 0.81 14.63
N PHE A 52 -2.07 0.54 14.10
CA PHE A 52 -3.27 1.32 14.38
C PHE A 52 -3.61 1.37 15.87
N VAL A 53 -3.56 0.22 16.56
CA VAL A 53 -3.80 0.12 18.01
C VAL A 53 -2.76 0.90 18.80
N ALA A 54 -1.48 0.81 18.42
CA ALA A 54 -0.41 1.55 19.08
C ALA A 54 -0.58 3.08 18.94
N ILE A 55 -0.93 3.54 17.72
CA ILE A 55 -1.24 4.96 17.46
C ILE A 55 -2.48 5.38 18.27
N SER A 56 -3.58 4.63 18.19
CA SER A 56 -4.84 4.95 18.88
C SER A 56 -4.66 5.04 20.39
N LYS A 57 -3.87 4.13 20.97
CA LYS A 57 -3.53 4.16 22.41
C LYS A 57 -2.73 5.41 22.77
N SER A 58 -1.80 5.84 21.92
CA SER A 58 -1.03 7.07 22.12
C SER A 58 -1.91 8.31 21.99
N GLU A 59 -2.77 8.35 20.97
CA GLU A 59 -3.70 9.45 20.73
C GLU A 59 -4.68 9.61 21.93
N SER A 60 -5.31 8.53 22.37
CA SER A 60 -6.22 8.57 23.53
C SER A 60 -5.56 9.01 24.82
N ARG A 61 -4.32 8.59 25.09
CA ARG A 61 -3.58 9.01 26.29
C ARG A 61 -3.28 10.49 26.34
N ASN A 62 -3.22 11.14 25.19
CA ASN A 62 -2.89 12.55 25.06
C ASN A 62 -4.11 13.40 24.68
N GLU A 63 -5.32 12.81 24.70
CA GLU A 63 -6.58 13.51 24.33
C GLU A 63 -6.54 14.10 22.90
N TRP A 64 -5.82 13.43 21.99
CA TRP A 64 -5.75 13.82 20.58
C TRP A 64 -6.89 13.20 19.77
N PRO A 65 -7.24 13.78 18.60
CA PRO A 65 -8.42 13.37 17.83
C PRO A 65 -8.42 11.91 17.33
N GLY A 66 -7.30 11.21 17.45
CA GLY A 66 -7.12 9.87 16.88
C GLY A 66 -6.55 9.92 15.47
N ALA A 67 -6.16 8.74 14.97
CA ALA A 67 -5.67 8.57 13.61
C ALA A 67 -6.64 7.72 12.79
N ARG A 68 -6.70 7.97 11.49
CA ARG A 68 -7.41 7.15 10.53
C ARG A 68 -6.40 6.41 9.68
N MET A 69 -6.68 5.14 9.37
CA MET A 69 -5.82 4.31 8.56
C MET A 69 -6.63 3.57 7.49
N PHE A 70 -6.09 3.47 6.29
CA PHE A 70 -6.67 2.70 5.19
C PHE A 70 -5.73 1.59 4.77
N VAL A 71 -6.26 0.38 4.64
CA VAL A 71 -5.61 -0.76 3.99
C VAL A 71 -6.31 -1.00 2.67
N SER A 72 -5.66 -0.65 1.58
CA SER A 72 -6.20 -0.76 0.22
C SER A 72 -5.39 -1.72 -0.63
N LEU A 73 -6.03 -2.24 -1.66
CA LEU A 73 -5.47 -3.17 -2.63
C LEU A 73 -5.38 -2.52 -4.01
N GLY A 74 -4.40 -2.93 -4.81
CA GLY A 74 -4.26 -2.38 -6.14
C GLY A 74 -3.05 -2.91 -6.89
N PHE A 75 -3.07 -2.75 -8.20
CA PHE A 75 -1.93 -3.04 -9.05
C PHE A 75 -0.87 -1.94 -8.92
N ARG A 76 0.37 -2.33 -9.14
CA ARG A 76 1.50 -1.43 -9.19
C ARG A 76 2.26 -1.61 -10.50
N ALA A 77 2.55 -0.53 -11.20
CA ALA A 77 3.43 -0.59 -12.35
C ALA A 77 4.88 -0.88 -11.92
N ARG A 78 5.60 -1.65 -12.71
CA ARG A 78 7.02 -1.98 -12.49
C ARG A 78 7.88 -1.54 -13.68
N GLY A 79 9.16 -1.30 -13.42
CA GLY A 79 10.15 -0.99 -14.45
C GLY A 79 9.89 0.34 -15.16
N SER A 80 10.13 0.39 -16.47
CA SER A 80 10.02 1.58 -17.31
C SER A 80 8.62 2.20 -17.42
N ARG A 81 7.59 1.48 -16.93
CA ARG A 81 6.21 1.98 -16.87
C ARG A 81 5.92 2.84 -15.63
N ARG A 82 6.86 2.92 -14.70
CA ARG A 82 6.77 3.90 -13.62
C ARG A 82 7.02 5.27 -14.21
N ALA A 83 6.10 6.20 -13.94
CA ALA A 83 6.27 7.56 -14.40
C ALA A 83 7.55 8.16 -13.83
N ILE A 84 8.41 8.64 -14.72
CA ILE A 84 9.39 9.71 -14.46
C ILE A 84 10.51 9.36 -13.47
N ASP A 85 11.20 8.23 -13.62
CA ASP A 85 12.59 8.20 -13.18
C ASP A 85 13.50 8.71 -14.32
N THR A 86 13.69 10.02 -14.34
CA THR A 86 14.64 10.65 -15.28
C THR A 86 16.10 10.29 -14.94
N THR A 87 16.35 9.77 -13.74
CA THR A 87 17.69 9.39 -13.28
C THR A 87 18.22 8.22 -14.07
N GLU A 88 17.45 7.15 -14.23
CA GLU A 88 17.85 5.98 -15.03
C GLU A 88 18.10 6.38 -16.50
N ARG A 89 17.20 7.20 -17.06
CA ARG A 89 17.37 7.71 -18.42
C ARG A 89 18.64 8.57 -18.59
N ARG A 90 18.96 9.40 -17.60
CA ARG A 90 20.19 10.21 -17.59
C ARG A 90 21.45 9.35 -17.47
N VAL A 91 21.44 8.36 -16.58
CA VAL A 91 22.55 7.41 -16.44
C VAL A 91 22.76 6.63 -17.74
N ASN A 92 21.69 6.11 -18.33
CA ASN A 92 21.77 5.38 -19.60
C ASN A 92 22.27 6.27 -20.75
N LEU A 93 21.93 7.56 -20.78
CA LEU A 93 22.46 8.51 -21.74
C LEU A 93 23.96 8.76 -21.55
N ILE A 94 24.44 8.87 -20.32
CA ILE A 94 25.88 9.01 -20.02
C ILE A 94 26.60 7.74 -20.44
N LEU A 95 26.09 6.57 -20.12
CA LEU A 95 26.69 5.27 -20.49
C LEU A 95 26.75 5.09 -22.03
N SER A 96 25.69 5.47 -22.75
CA SER A 96 25.67 5.37 -24.21
C SER A 96 26.69 6.30 -24.84
N LYS A 97 26.85 7.53 -24.34
CA LYS A 97 27.88 8.48 -24.84
C LYS A 97 29.31 8.00 -24.53
N LEU A 98 29.48 7.43 -23.31
CA LEU A 98 30.78 6.85 -22.95
C LEU A 98 31.13 5.66 -23.84
N SER A 99 30.19 4.75 -24.08
CA SER A 99 30.40 3.58 -24.94
C SER A 99 30.57 3.92 -26.40
N ALA A 100 29.99 5.03 -26.87
CA ALA A 100 30.17 5.56 -28.21
C ALA A 100 31.50 6.34 -28.38
N GLY A 101 32.29 6.53 -27.31
CA GLY A 101 33.49 7.36 -27.33
C GLY A 101 33.23 8.86 -27.41
N GLU A 102 32.02 9.30 -27.26
CA GLU A 102 31.57 10.69 -27.30
C GLU A 102 31.84 11.45 -25.98
N MET A 103 32.24 10.73 -24.92
CA MET A 103 32.48 11.28 -23.60
C MET A 103 33.66 10.56 -22.93
N ALA A 104 34.54 11.33 -22.28
CA ALA A 104 35.63 10.78 -21.49
C ALA A 104 35.10 10.15 -20.17
N ALA A 105 35.80 9.12 -19.67
CA ALA A 105 35.40 8.41 -18.46
C ALA A 105 35.29 9.33 -17.22
N GLU A 106 36.24 10.28 -17.08
CA GLU A 106 36.25 11.25 -15.99
C GLU A 106 35.03 12.20 -16.05
N GLU A 107 34.64 12.60 -17.22
CA GLU A 107 33.45 13.43 -17.45
C GLU A 107 32.19 12.63 -17.19
N ALA A 108 32.11 11.36 -17.60
CA ALA A 108 31.00 10.47 -17.32
C ALA A 108 30.80 10.27 -15.81
N VAL A 109 31.89 10.04 -15.07
CA VAL A 109 31.84 9.91 -13.59
C VAL A 109 31.37 11.21 -12.94
N ARG A 110 31.87 12.36 -13.39
CA ARG A 110 31.46 13.67 -12.86
C ARG A 110 29.98 13.94 -13.11
N GLN A 111 29.52 13.69 -14.35
CA GLN A 111 28.11 13.86 -14.68
C GLN A 111 27.21 12.87 -13.92
N ALA A 112 27.62 11.61 -13.78
CA ALA A 112 26.87 10.63 -12.98
C ALA A 112 26.78 11.02 -11.50
N ALA A 113 27.88 11.53 -10.93
CA ALA A 113 27.92 12.03 -9.54
C ALA A 113 27.07 13.29 -9.33
N SER A 114 26.91 14.13 -10.38
CA SER A 114 26.06 15.33 -10.33
C SER A 114 24.56 15.03 -10.49
N ILE A 115 24.21 13.81 -10.89
CA ILE A 115 22.80 13.40 -10.96
C ILE A 115 22.28 13.33 -9.52
N GLN A 116 21.66 14.40 -9.08
CA GLN A 116 20.85 14.35 -7.87
C GLN A 116 19.70 13.34 -8.13
N ARG A 117 19.64 12.32 -7.30
CA ARG A 117 18.50 11.41 -7.29
C ARG A 117 17.30 12.17 -6.75
N TYR A 118 16.61 12.89 -7.63
CA TYR A 118 15.32 13.50 -7.32
C TYR A 118 14.20 12.44 -7.13
N SER A 119 14.55 11.17 -7.12
CA SER A 119 13.64 10.08 -6.89
C SER A 119 13.36 9.86 -5.40
N ASP A 120 13.18 10.93 -4.64
CA ASP A 120 12.69 10.79 -3.27
C ASP A 120 11.19 10.51 -3.23
N GLY A 121 10.51 10.53 -4.36
CA GLY A 121 9.26 9.81 -4.53
C GLY A 121 9.57 8.32 -4.55
N ILE A 122 9.27 7.64 -3.44
CA ILE A 122 9.56 6.22 -3.28
C ILE A 122 9.02 5.47 -4.51
N PRO A 123 9.87 4.80 -5.27
CA PRO A 123 9.46 4.14 -6.51
C PRO A 123 8.29 3.16 -6.32
N GLN A 124 8.13 2.63 -5.10
CA GLN A 124 7.05 1.73 -4.74
C GLN A 124 5.68 2.41 -4.65
N LEU A 125 5.63 3.72 -4.44
CA LEU A 125 4.39 4.49 -4.41
C LEU A 125 4.06 5.12 -5.77
N GLN A 126 5.00 5.14 -6.70
CA GLN A 126 4.75 5.62 -8.06
C GLN A 126 3.89 4.61 -8.83
N ALA A 127 2.88 5.09 -9.54
CA ALA A 127 1.92 4.27 -10.26
C ALA A 127 1.42 3.07 -9.41
N ASN A 128 1.12 3.34 -8.14
CA ASN A 128 0.60 2.39 -7.17
C ASN A 128 -0.87 2.71 -6.89
N PHE A 129 -1.76 1.91 -7.46
CA PHE A 129 -3.20 2.11 -7.35
C PHE A 129 -3.73 1.85 -5.93
N ALA A 130 -3.08 0.96 -5.14
CA ALA A 130 -3.45 0.78 -3.75
C ALA A 130 -3.19 2.07 -2.94
N PHE A 131 -2.02 2.69 -3.13
CA PHE A 131 -1.71 3.97 -2.49
C PHE A 131 -2.67 5.08 -2.93
N THR A 132 -2.93 5.20 -4.23
CA THR A 132 -3.89 6.18 -4.77
C THR A 132 -5.27 6.00 -4.14
N ARG A 133 -5.74 4.75 -4.03
CA ARG A 133 -7.04 4.43 -3.42
C ARG A 133 -7.10 4.83 -1.95
N SER A 134 -6.08 4.49 -1.15
CA SER A 134 -6.00 4.92 0.25
C SER A 134 -5.96 6.43 0.40
N PHE A 135 -5.15 7.11 -0.39
CA PHE A 135 -4.99 8.56 -0.34
C PHE A 135 -6.29 9.29 -0.69
N VAL A 136 -6.98 8.87 -1.74
CA VAL A 136 -8.25 9.47 -2.15
C VAL A 136 -9.34 9.19 -1.10
N ALA A 137 -9.44 7.96 -0.59
CA ALA A 137 -10.38 7.61 0.47
C ALA A 137 -10.15 8.45 1.72
N ASP A 138 -8.89 8.67 2.11
CA ASP A 138 -8.55 9.53 3.23
C ASP A 138 -8.88 11.00 2.99
N SER A 139 -8.60 11.53 1.82
CA SER A 139 -8.86 12.93 1.45
C SER A 139 -10.35 13.27 1.43
N VAL A 140 -11.21 12.34 1.02
CA VAL A 140 -12.67 12.51 1.03
C VAL A 140 -13.27 12.21 2.41
N GLY A 141 -12.72 11.22 3.09
CA GLY A 141 -12.95 10.87 4.50
C GLY A 141 -14.40 10.93 4.93
N SER A 142 -14.69 11.82 5.85
CA SER A 142 -16.02 11.94 6.47
C SER A 142 -17.14 12.22 5.49
N ARG A 143 -16.87 12.87 4.34
CA ARG A 143 -17.90 13.14 3.32
C ARG A 143 -18.37 11.86 2.61
N ALA A 144 -17.51 10.84 2.59
CA ALA A 144 -17.83 9.52 2.02
C ALA A 144 -18.25 8.48 3.09
N GLY A 145 -18.57 8.91 4.31
CA GLY A 145 -18.88 7.99 5.41
C GLY A 145 -17.66 7.31 6.04
N LEU A 146 -16.44 7.64 5.58
CA LEU A 146 -15.18 7.05 6.05
C LEU A 146 -14.50 7.94 7.11
N GLY A 147 -15.30 8.52 8.01
CA GLY A 147 -14.83 9.42 9.06
C GLY A 147 -14.39 8.70 10.34
N GLY A 148 -13.79 9.49 11.24
CA GLY A 148 -13.40 9.01 12.57
C GLY A 148 -12.07 8.25 12.64
N PRO A 149 -11.61 7.93 13.85
CA PRO A 149 -10.36 7.22 14.10
C PRO A 149 -10.56 5.70 13.94
N HIS A 150 -10.62 5.24 12.71
CA HIS A 150 -10.85 3.85 12.35
C HIS A 150 -9.75 3.28 11.46
N LEU A 151 -9.55 1.97 11.54
CA LEU A 151 -8.82 1.19 10.55
C LEU A 151 -9.82 0.68 9.51
N PHE A 152 -9.81 1.26 8.33
CA PHE A 152 -10.62 0.85 7.20
C PHE A 152 -9.86 -0.14 6.32
N VAL A 153 -10.48 -1.27 5.98
CA VAL A 153 -9.89 -2.32 5.15
C VAL A 153 -10.75 -2.55 3.92
N ASP A 154 -10.12 -2.58 2.75
CA ASP A 154 -10.77 -2.88 1.47
C ASP A 154 -11.35 -4.30 1.49
N THR A 155 -12.64 -4.42 1.22
CA THR A 155 -13.36 -5.70 1.27
C THR A 155 -12.88 -6.71 0.22
N ALA A 156 -12.21 -6.25 -0.84
CA ALA A 156 -11.61 -7.13 -1.84
C ALA A 156 -10.50 -8.05 -1.25
N MET A 157 -10.03 -7.76 -0.03
CA MET A 157 -9.13 -8.64 0.72
C MET A 157 -9.79 -9.94 1.17
N PHE A 158 -11.11 -9.94 1.34
CA PHE A 158 -11.87 -11.03 1.90
C PHE A 158 -12.60 -11.84 0.81
N ASP A 159 -12.80 -13.13 1.07
CA ASP A 159 -13.58 -13.98 0.20
C ASP A 159 -15.00 -13.41 0.04
N GLU A 160 -15.46 -13.34 -1.22
CA GLU A 160 -16.76 -12.75 -1.59
C GLU A 160 -16.98 -11.31 -1.07
N GLY A 161 -15.92 -10.64 -0.61
CA GLY A 161 -16.00 -9.31 0.00
C GLY A 161 -16.56 -9.31 1.42
N ILE A 162 -16.64 -10.49 2.07
CA ILE A 162 -17.22 -10.68 3.40
C ILE A 162 -16.11 -10.93 4.42
N ALA A 163 -16.07 -10.09 5.46
CA ALA A 163 -15.11 -10.27 6.54
C ALA A 163 -15.32 -11.60 7.27
N PRO A 164 -14.28 -12.43 7.47
CA PRO A 164 -14.40 -13.70 8.15
C PRO A 164 -14.68 -13.53 9.66
N LYS A 165 -15.18 -14.57 10.32
CA LYS A 165 -15.59 -14.53 11.75
C LYS A 165 -14.49 -14.11 12.72
N TRP A 166 -13.23 -14.29 12.37
CA TRP A 166 -12.09 -13.85 13.19
C TRP A 166 -11.76 -12.36 13.05
N VAL A 167 -12.46 -11.65 12.14
CA VAL A 167 -12.38 -10.19 11.96
C VAL A 167 -13.62 -9.56 12.59
N THR A 168 -13.44 -8.78 13.65
CA THR A 168 -14.51 -7.95 14.21
C THR A 168 -14.54 -6.63 13.45
N CYS A 169 -15.63 -6.36 12.73
CA CYS A 169 -15.78 -5.16 11.92
C CYS A 169 -17.20 -4.58 11.95
N GLY A 170 -17.33 -3.34 11.55
CA GLY A 170 -18.62 -2.70 11.27
C GLY A 170 -19.13 -3.02 9.86
N PRO A 171 -20.22 -2.37 9.44
CA PRO A 171 -20.79 -2.55 8.10
C PRO A 171 -19.85 -2.08 7.00
N ALA A 172 -19.95 -2.69 5.83
CA ALA A 172 -19.22 -2.26 4.64
C ALA A 172 -19.75 -0.90 4.15
N ILE A 173 -18.84 0.00 3.85
CA ILE A 173 -19.10 1.35 3.36
C ILE A 173 -18.64 1.41 1.90
N PRO A 174 -19.56 1.59 0.94
CA PRO A 174 -19.20 1.71 -0.46
C PRO A 174 -18.42 3.01 -0.71
N PHE A 175 -17.42 2.94 -1.56
CA PHE A 175 -16.58 4.07 -1.93
C PHE A 175 -16.34 4.11 -3.43
N GLN A 176 -16.72 5.21 -4.05
CA GLN A 176 -16.57 5.44 -5.48
C GLN A 176 -15.88 6.76 -5.77
N HIS A 177 -15.04 6.76 -6.81
CA HIS A 177 -14.41 7.98 -7.32
C HIS A 177 -14.29 7.88 -8.85
N GLU A 178 -15.21 8.53 -9.56
CA GLU A 178 -15.34 8.42 -11.02
C GLU A 178 -14.07 8.81 -11.77
N GLY A 179 -13.45 9.95 -11.42
CA GLY A 179 -12.27 10.45 -12.10
C GLY A 179 -11.03 9.54 -12.04
N LEU A 180 -11.03 8.54 -11.15
CA LEU A 180 -9.96 7.55 -11.00
C LEU A 180 -10.46 6.11 -11.21
N ALA A 181 -11.70 5.94 -11.64
CA ALA A 181 -12.34 4.63 -11.81
C ALA A 181 -12.19 3.75 -10.56
N ILE A 182 -12.32 4.35 -9.38
CA ILE A 182 -12.31 3.60 -8.11
C ILE A 182 -13.76 3.21 -7.81
N ASP A 183 -13.97 1.91 -7.61
CA ASP A 183 -15.20 1.32 -7.11
C ASP A 183 -14.80 0.20 -6.15
N CYS A 184 -15.05 0.39 -4.87
CA CYS A 184 -14.67 -0.56 -3.81
C CYS A 184 -15.54 -0.33 -2.57
N SER A 185 -15.36 -1.17 -1.57
CA SER A 185 -15.98 -0.96 -0.25
C SER A 185 -14.93 -1.13 0.84
N PHE A 186 -15.09 -0.38 1.91
CA PHE A 186 -14.26 -0.48 3.10
C PHE A 186 -15.08 -0.95 4.29
N VAL A 187 -14.47 -1.78 5.15
CA VAL A 187 -15.03 -2.12 6.46
C VAL A 187 -14.16 -1.52 7.57
N PRO A 188 -14.75 -0.85 8.58
CA PRO A 188 -14.01 -0.42 9.75
C PRO A 188 -13.74 -1.63 10.63
N ILE A 189 -12.46 -1.95 10.88
CA ILE A 189 -12.03 -3.07 11.72
C ILE A 189 -11.85 -2.61 13.16
N ALA A 190 -12.50 -3.30 14.08
CA ALA A 190 -12.36 -3.11 15.52
C ALA A 190 -11.33 -4.07 16.13
N GLY A 191 -11.19 -5.28 15.59
CA GLY A 191 -10.26 -6.26 16.13
C GLY A 191 -10.02 -7.45 15.21
N LEU A 192 -8.92 -8.15 15.46
CA LEU A 192 -8.59 -9.43 14.84
C LEU A 192 -8.41 -10.47 15.95
N SER A 193 -9.03 -11.62 15.81
CA SER A 193 -8.77 -12.80 16.64
C SER A 193 -7.90 -13.80 15.89
N ASN A 194 -7.45 -14.84 16.56
CA ASN A 194 -6.66 -15.87 15.90
C ASN A 194 -7.54 -16.64 14.89
N PRO A 195 -7.17 -16.71 13.61
CA PRO A 195 -7.93 -17.45 12.60
C PRO A 195 -7.90 -18.98 12.76
N GLY A 196 -7.16 -19.49 13.75
CA GLY A 196 -6.96 -20.92 13.98
C GLY A 196 -5.66 -21.44 13.35
N LYS A 197 -5.32 -22.70 13.63
CA LYS A 197 -4.22 -23.38 12.97
C LYS A 197 -4.67 -23.80 11.58
N ILE A 198 -3.90 -23.39 10.56
CA ILE A 198 -4.21 -23.69 9.18
C ILE A 198 -2.94 -24.16 8.52
N ASP A 199 -3.03 -25.33 7.91
CA ASP A 199 -1.85 -25.99 7.33
C ASP A 199 -1.34 -25.30 6.06
N GLN A 200 -2.15 -24.46 5.38
CA GLN A 200 -1.72 -23.80 4.14
C GLN A 200 -2.35 -22.43 3.86
N LEU A 201 -3.63 -22.18 4.16
CA LEU A 201 -4.32 -20.92 3.83
C LEU A 201 -5.13 -20.40 5.01
N ILE A 202 -5.15 -19.08 5.17
CA ILE A 202 -5.97 -18.40 6.20
C ILE A 202 -7.43 -18.32 5.71
N PRO A 203 -8.42 -18.88 6.44
CA PRO A 203 -9.81 -18.88 5.98
C PRO A 203 -10.37 -17.48 5.82
N GLY A 204 -11.07 -17.28 4.71
CA GLY A 204 -11.78 -16.03 4.42
C GLY A 204 -10.88 -14.89 3.94
N LEU A 205 -9.58 -15.16 3.71
CA LEU A 205 -8.67 -14.21 3.05
C LEU A 205 -8.29 -14.70 1.66
N ARG A 206 -8.25 -13.78 0.72
CA ARG A 206 -7.76 -14.01 -0.64
C ARG A 206 -6.24 -13.95 -0.73
N ASP A 207 -5.68 -14.75 -1.60
CA ASP A 207 -4.29 -14.61 -2.06
C ASP A 207 -4.13 -13.49 -3.09
N GLY A 208 -2.91 -13.26 -3.58
CA GLY A 208 -2.62 -12.17 -4.51
C GLY A 208 -3.25 -12.37 -5.90
N LEU A 209 -3.48 -13.62 -6.37
CA LEU A 209 -4.17 -13.87 -7.63
C LEU A 209 -5.68 -13.60 -7.49
N GLU A 210 -6.28 -14.07 -6.43
CA GLU A 210 -7.70 -13.86 -6.12
C GLU A 210 -8.03 -12.39 -5.93
N ILE A 211 -7.19 -11.66 -5.20
CA ILE A 211 -7.28 -10.21 -5.07
C ILE A 211 -7.14 -9.55 -6.44
N GLY A 212 -6.12 -9.95 -7.21
CA GLY A 212 -5.89 -9.42 -8.54
C GLY A 212 -7.10 -9.62 -9.46
N GLU A 213 -7.72 -10.78 -9.41
CA GLU A 213 -8.95 -11.08 -10.16
C GLU A 213 -10.12 -10.20 -9.70
N ALA A 214 -10.30 -10.05 -8.39
CA ALA A 214 -11.40 -9.26 -7.81
C ALA A 214 -11.33 -7.78 -8.20
N ILE A 215 -10.12 -7.20 -8.25
CA ILE A 215 -9.91 -5.77 -8.55
C ILE A 215 -9.51 -5.49 -10.00
N ALA A 216 -9.45 -6.51 -10.86
CA ALA A 216 -9.01 -6.36 -12.25
C ALA A 216 -9.96 -5.43 -13.03
N PRO A 217 -9.43 -4.34 -13.64
CA PRO A 217 -10.25 -3.34 -14.33
C PRO A 217 -10.83 -3.84 -15.66
N THR A 218 -10.30 -4.93 -16.20
CA THR A 218 -10.74 -5.48 -17.49
C THR A 218 -11.02 -6.98 -17.41
N ILE A 219 -11.96 -7.43 -18.26
CA ILE A 219 -12.30 -8.85 -18.37
C ILE A 219 -11.09 -9.68 -18.86
N GLN A 220 -10.29 -9.13 -19.77
CA GLN A 220 -9.11 -9.78 -20.31
C GLN A 220 -8.07 -10.06 -19.19
N LEU A 221 -7.78 -9.06 -18.36
CA LEU A 221 -6.87 -9.21 -17.24
C LEU A 221 -7.40 -10.24 -16.23
N ARG A 222 -8.69 -10.21 -15.94
CA ARG A 222 -9.34 -11.19 -15.04
C ARG A 222 -9.22 -12.62 -15.58
N LYS A 223 -9.46 -12.83 -16.88
CA LYS A 223 -9.26 -14.15 -17.52
C LYS A 223 -7.82 -14.62 -17.39
N LEU A 224 -6.86 -13.74 -17.64
CA LEU A 224 -5.42 -14.06 -17.56
C LEU A 224 -5.01 -14.46 -16.12
N LEU A 225 -5.50 -13.77 -15.12
CA LEU A 225 -5.24 -14.10 -13.72
C LEU A 225 -5.84 -15.46 -13.33
N ARG A 226 -7.04 -15.78 -13.79
CA ARG A 226 -7.67 -17.10 -13.58
C ARG A 226 -6.87 -18.25 -14.17
N THR A 227 -6.30 -18.08 -15.36
CA THR A 227 -5.49 -19.13 -16.01
C THR A 227 -4.09 -19.27 -15.39
N SER A 228 -3.69 -18.35 -14.53
CA SER A 228 -2.39 -18.37 -13.83
C SER A 228 -2.46 -19.12 -12.49
N ARG A 229 -3.65 -19.57 -12.08
CA ARG A 229 -3.84 -20.45 -10.91
C ARG A 229 -3.44 -21.89 -11.27
#